data_f1d9177bd2918f628db3c28d45798e4c
#
_entry.id   f1d9177bd2918f628db3c28d45798e4c
#
_cell.length_a   1.000
_cell.length_b   1.000
_cell.length_c   1.000
_cell.angle_alpha   90.00
_cell.angle_beta   90.00
_cell.angle_gamma   90.00
#
_symmetry.space_group_name_H-M   'P 1'
#
loop_
_entity.id
_entity.type
_entity.pdbx_description
1 polymer ?
#
loop_
_entity_poly.entity_id
_entity_poly.type
_entity_poly.pdbx_seq_one_letter_code
_entity_poly.pdbx_strand_id
1 'polypeptide(L)'
;NLSSAFQGARPGTSRPVTASGRFVRLGTASIVAQGGVFVDIERLDLRRYAQRPALAKVLCDYILYHDHNVNKALELCAEATKVSEFKDWWWKERIGKCYFQLGLLRDAEKQFKSSLKNQDMVTTYLELGKVYLKLDQPNNALQWYNIGMEKHPGDLHLKLAIARVYDMLNDVDESMSYYRRVLELDSTSVEAIASMAANYFYQDHPEVALRLYRRLLQMGVYSTELWNNVGLCCFYSSQYDMALSCFEKALALASDENMGDVWYNIGIVGIGIGDRTLAYQAFKLAVSVDPHHVEAK
;
A
#
# COMPACT_ATOMS: atom_id res chain seq x y z
N ASN A 1 -7.56 34.26 -40.84
CA ASN A 1 -6.74 34.55 -39.66
C ASN A 1 -7.40 33.96 -38.41
N LEU A 2 -7.21 32.68 -38.20
CA LEU A 2 -7.73 31.94 -37.01
C LEU A 2 -6.95 32.30 -35.73
N SER A 3 -5.76 32.87 -35.83
CA SER A 3 -4.94 33.26 -34.70
C SER A 3 -5.42 34.53 -33.97
N SER A 4 -6.12 35.43 -34.64
CA SER A 4 -6.65 36.65 -34.02
C SER A 4 -7.97 36.41 -33.25
N ALA A 5 -8.72 35.37 -33.61
CA ALA A 5 -9.95 35.00 -32.88
C ALA A 5 -9.68 34.35 -31.50
N PHE A 6 -8.49 33.76 -31.32
CA PHE A 6 -8.10 33.14 -30.04
C PHE A 6 -7.41 34.09 -29.06
N GLN A 7 -6.86 35.22 -29.54
CA GLN A 7 -6.17 36.18 -28.67
C GLN A 7 -7.09 37.04 -27.78
N GLY A 8 -8.39 37.12 -28.11
CA GLY A 8 -9.37 37.87 -27.30
C GLY A 8 -10.28 37.03 -26.41
N ALA A 9 -10.30 35.70 -26.56
CA ALA A 9 -11.15 34.83 -25.76
C ALA A 9 -10.46 34.48 -24.45
N ARG A 10 -10.92 35.03 -23.38
CA ARG A 10 -10.50 34.58 -22.05
C ARG A 10 -10.78 33.07 -21.89
N PRO A 11 -9.86 32.27 -21.35
CA PRO A 11 -10.14 30.85 -21.07
C PRO A 11 -11.40 30.77 -20.22
N GLY A 12 -12.47 30.22 -20.72
CA GLY A 12 -13.78 30.15 -20.04
C GLY A 12 -14.92 30.88 -20.73
N THR A 13 -14.66 31.76 -21.72
CA THR A 13 -15.72 32.44 -22.50
C THR A 13 -16.38 31.54 -23.55
N SER A 14 -15.77 30.39 -23.87
CA SER A 14 -16.31 29.38 -24.80
C SER A 14 -17.25 28.35 -24.13
N ARG A 15 -17.55 28.50 -22.84
CA ARG A 15 -18.45 27.58 -22.15
C ARG A 15 -19.91 27.88 -22.43
N PRO A 16 -20.77 26.86 -22.57
CA PRO A 16 -22.19 27.07 -22.75
C PRO A 16 -22.77 27.85 -21.57
N VAL A 17 -23.54 28.85 -21.88
CA VAL A 17 -24.28 29.66 -20.90
C VAL A 17 -25.43 28.82 -20.40
N THR A 18 -25.63 28.74 -19.10
CA THR A 18 -26.82 28.08 -18.51
C THR A 18 -28.08 28.84 -18.91
N ALA A 19 -29.25 28.20 -18.83
CA ALA A 19 -30.55 28.81 -19.15
C ALA A 19 -30.81 30.13 -18.38
N SER A 20 -30.12 30.39 -17.28
CA SER A 20 -30.15 31.64 -16.52
C SER A 20 -29.14 32.69 -16.99
N GLY A 21 -28.40 32.46 -18.08
CA GLY A 21 -27.35 33.35 -18.57
C GLY A 21 -26.10 33.44 -17.70
N ARG A 22 -25.99 32.61 -16.66
CA ARG A 22 -24.83 32.60 -15.75
C ARG A 22 -23.81 31.57 -16.20
N PHE A 23 -22.56 32.01 -16.33
CA PHE A 23 -21.45 31.08 -16.55
C PHE A 23 -21.20 30.23 -15.31
N VAL A 24 -21.18 28.92 -15.48
CA VAL A 24 -20.75 28.02 -14.41
C VAL A 24 -19.22 28.14 -14.30
N ARG A 25 -18.77 28.90 -13.35
CA ARG A 25 -17.35 28.95 -12.95
C ARG A 25 -17.03 27.73 -12.09
N LEU A 26 -16.82 26.60 -12.71
CA LEU A 26 -16.21 25.45 -12.05
C LEU A 26 -14.70 25.71 -11.97
N GLY A 27 -14.22 26.11 -10.82
CA GLY A 27 -12.80 26.05 -10.42
C GLY A 27 -11.74 26.46 -11.45
N THR A 28 -12.10 27.28 -12.46
CA THR A 28 -11.19 27.60 -13.56
C THR A 28 -9.96 28.40 -13.14
N ALA A 29 -10.02 29.07 -12.01
CA ALA A 29 -8.85 29.78 -11.50
C ALA A 29 -7.76 28.81 -10.99
N SER A 30 -8.15 27.66 -10.43
CA SER A 30 -7.20 26.63 -9.96
C SER A 30 -6.65 25.76 -11.08
N ILE A 31 -7.42 25.56 -12.17
CA ILE A 31 -6.95 24.81 -13.36
C ILE A 31 -5.96 25.64 -14.18
N VAL A 32 -6.07 26.97 -14.16
CA VAL A 32 -5.22 27.88 -14.95
C VAL A 32 -3.95 28.30 -14.20
N ALA A 33 -3.93 28.20 -12.88
CA ALA A 33 -2.70 28.42 -12.11
C ALA A 33 -1.77 27.20 -12.29
N GLN A 34 -0.68 27.36 -13.05
CA GLN A 34 0.38 26.36 -13.12
C GLN A 34 0.90 26.10 -11.71
N GLY A 35 0.62 24.93 -11.18
CA GLY A 35 0.97 24.54 -9.80
C GLY A 35 -0.05 24.91 -8.73
N GLY A 36 -1.24 25.44 -9.11
CA GLY A 36 -2.32 25.71 -8.14
C GLY A 36 -3.03 24.45 -7.67
N VAL A 37 -3.33 24.41 -6.37
CA VAL A 37 -4.13 23.35 -5.74
C VAL A 37 -5.49 23.28 -6.41
N PHE A 38 -5.93 22.09 -6.86
CA PHE A 38 -7.19 21.91 -7.59
C PHE A 38 -8.41 22.35 -6.76
N VAL A 39 -8.37 22.11 -5.46
CA VAL A 39 -9.38 22.51 -4.48
C VAL A 39 -8.68 23.13 -3.27
N ASP A 40 -8.98 24.38 -2.95
CA ASP A 40 -8.50 25.02 -1.73
C ASP A 40 -9.37 24.57 -0.55
N ILE A 41 -8.88 23.58 0.19
CA ILE A 41 -9.60 22.92 1.29
C ILE A 41 -9.78 23.84 2.48
N GLU A 42 -8.87 24.78 2.70
CA GLU A 42 -8.92 25.75 3.81
C GLU A 42 -10.13 26.67 3.71
N ARG A 43 -10.57 26.98 2.47
CA ARG A 43 -11.69 27.87 2.18
C ARG A 43 -13.04 27.17 1.98
N LEU A 44 -13.06 25.83 2.09
CA LEU A 44 -14.30 25.07 1.91
C LEU A 44 -15.20 25.16 3.14
N ASP A 45 -16.49 25.46 2.89
CA ASP A 45 -17.53 25.33 3.90
C ASP A 45 -17.93 23.84 4.04
N LEU A 46 -17.24 23.11 4.92
CA LEU A 46 -17.42 21.68 5.14
C LEU A 46 -18.86 21.33 5.55
N ARG A 47 -19.53 22.21 6.32
CA ARG A 47 -20.92 22.00 6.75
C ARG A 47 -21.90 21.96 5.59
N ARG A 48 -21.70 22.83 4.60
CA ARG A 48 -22.51 22.86 3.38
C ARG A 48 -22.31 21.59 2.53
N TYR A 49 -21.07 21.10 2.45
CA TYR A 49 -20.79 19.87 1.71
C TYR A 49 -21.30 18.62 2.44
N ALA A 50 -21.26 18.58 3.76
CA ALA A 50 -21.77 17.49 4.59
C ALA A 50 -23.26 17.17 4.32
N GLN A 51 -24.05 18.18 3.89
CA GLN A 51 -25.46 18.00 3.54
C GLN A 51 -25.69 17.22 2.22
N ARG A 52 -24.62 16.98 1.44
CA ARG A 52 -24.68 16.27 0.15
C ARG A 52 -23.87 14.96 0.21
N PRO A 53 -24.49 13.84 0.63
CA PRO A 53 -23.73 12.62 1.01
C PRO A 53 -22.79 12.09 -0.07
N ALA A 54 -23.23 12.04 -1.33
CA ALA A 54 -22.40 11.55 -2.42
C ALA A 54 -21.15 12.41 -2.66
N LEU A 55 -21.32 13.74 -2.67
CA LEU A 55 -20.22 14.68 -2.86
C LEU A 55 -19.30 14.71 -1.63
N ALA A 56 -19.88 14.64 -0.44
CA ALA A 56 -19.12 14.63 0.81
C ALA A 56 -18.21 13.40 0.92
N LYS A 57 -18.65 12.22 0.48
CA LYS A 57 -17.83 11.00 0.47
C LYS A 57 -16.62 11.15 -0.44
N VAL A 58 -16.81 11.63 -1.67
CA VAL A 58 -15.71 11.86 -2.62
C VAL A 58 -14.75 12.94 -2.11
N LEU A 59 -15.29 14.03 -1.55
CA LEU A 59 -14.48 15.11 -0.98
C LEU A 59 -13.66 14.60 0.23
N CYS A 60 -14.23 13.78 1.08
CA CYS A 60 -13.54 13.18 2.22
C CYS A 60 -12.38 12.33 1.77
N ASP A 61 -12.59 11.46 0.77
CA ASP A 61 -11.53 10.61 0.22
C ASP A 61 -10.43 11.44 -0.47
N TYR A 62 -10.80 12.53 -1.15
CA TYR A 62 -9.83 13.46 -1.73
C TYR A 62 -8.95 14.12 -0.65
N ILE A 63 -9.57 14.65 0.41
CA ILE A 63 -8.87 15.32 1.52
C ILE A 63 -7.94 14.31 2.24
N LEU A 64 -8.40 13.08 2.44
CA LEU A 64 -7.68 12.08 3.20
C LEU A 64 -6.50 11.47 2.41
N TYR A 65 -6.71 11.16 1.13
CA TYR A 65 -5.73 10.38 0.34
C TYR A 65 -4.89 11.23 -0.62
N HIS A 66 -5.39 12.37 -1.07
CA HIS A 66 -4.66 13.23 -2.00
C HIS A 66 -3.99 14.39 -1.28
N ASP A 67 -4.72 15.08 -0.41
CA ASP A 67 -4.22 16.26 0.30
C ASP A 67 -3.58 15.92 1.66
N HIS A 68 -3.76 14.68 2.11
CA HIS A 68 -3.24 14.15 3.38
C HIS A 68 -3.59 14.98 4.62
N ASN A 69 -4.66 15.79 4.55
CA ASN A 69 -5.11 16.63 5.66
C ASN A 69 -6.13 15.89 6.53
N VAL A 70 -5.60 15.10 7.48
CA VAL A 70 -6.41 14.24 8.36
C VAL A 70 -7.38 15.03 9.23
N ASN A 71 -6.96 16.21 9.70
CA ASN A 71 -7.78 17.05 10.60
C ASN A 71 -9.02 17.57 9.88
N LYS A 72 -8.87 18.06 8.65
CA LYS A 72 -10.00 18.53 7.83
C LYS A 72 -10.91 17.39 7.39
N ALA A 73 -10.35 16.23 7.07
CA ALA A 73 -11.13 15.03 6.79
C ALA A 73 -11.97 14.64 8.01
N LEU A 74 -11.39 14.66 9.21
CA LEU A 74 -12.09 14.36 10.45
C LEU A 74 -13.23 15.34 10.73
N GLU A 75 -13.02 16.65 10.51
CA GLU A 75 -14.04 17.68 10.64
C GLU A 75 -15.23 17.43 9.70
N LEU A 76 -14.94 17.16 8.42
CA LEU A 76 -15.99 16.81 7.44
C LEU A 76 -16.73 15.54 7.83
N CYS A 77 -16.03 14.50 8.24
CA CYS A 77 -16.64 13.25 8.69
C CYS A 77 -17.53 13.43 9.92
N ALA A 78 -17.11 14.27 10.88
CA ALA A 78 -17.88 14.57 12.08
C ALA A 78 -19.19 15.30 11.74
N GLU A 79 -19.15 16.31 10.86
CA GLU A 79 -20.36 17.01 10.44
C GLU A 79 -21.28 16.11 9.60
N ALA A 80 -20.74 15.30 8.67
CA ALA A 80 -21.52 14.37 7.86
C ALA A 80 -22.16 13.25 8.69
N THR A 81 -21.47 12.78 9.75
CA THR A 81 -22.02 11.78 10.68
C THR A 81 -23.23 12.30 11.44
N LYS A 82 -23.22 13.59 11.84
CA LYS A 82 -24.39 14.24 12.47
C LYS A 82 -25.57 14.31 11.49
N VAL A 83 -25.31 14.70 10.24
CA VAL A 83 -26.34 14.77 9.19
C VAL A 83 -26.96 13.40 8.90
N SER A 84 -26.16 12.33 8.93
CA SER A 84 -26.63 10.94 8.72
C SER A 84 -27.21 10.30 9.98
N GLU A 85 -27.44 11.05 11.07
CA GLU A 85 -27.99 10.55 12.33
C GLU A 85 -27.19 9.34 12.89
N PHE A 86 -25.90 9.28 12.65
CA PHE A 86 -25.00 8.18 13.07
C PHE A 86 -25.36 6.79 12.51
N LYS A 87 -26.19 6.71 11.47
CA LYS A 87 -26.65 5.44 10.87
C LYS A 87 -25.74 4.94 9.77
N ASP A 88 -25.02 5.81 9.09
CA ASP A 88 -24.12 5.42 7.99
C ASP A 88 -22.80 4.88 8.55
N TRP A 89 -22.53 3.59 8.29
CA TRP A 89 -21.31 2.90 8.68
C TRP A 89 -20.06 3.53 8.05
N TRP A 90 -20.19 4.06 6.83
CA TRP A 90 -19.08 4.59 6.04
C TRP A 90 -18.37 5.76 6.74
N TRP A 91 -19.14 6.68 7.31
CA TRP A 91 -18.59 7.82 8.04
C TRP A 91 -17.83 7.39 9.29
N LYS A 92 -18.35 6.41 10.02
CA LYS A 92 -17.69 5.87 11.20
C LYS A 92 -16.37 5.18 10.84
N GLU A 93 -16.35 4.45 9.71
CA GLU A 93 -15.12 3.84 9.19
C GLU A 93 -14.09 4.91 8.84
N ARG A 94 -14.47 6.00 8.16
CA ARG A 94 -13.56 7.11 7.82
C ARG A 94 -13.05 7.84 9.06
N ILE A 95 -13.88 8.10 10.06
CA ILE A 95 -13.45 8.66 11.36
C ILE A 95 -12.42 7.71 12.01
N GLY A 96 -12.69 6.41 11.99
CA GLY A 96 -11.76 5.41 12.49
C GLY A 96 -10.40 5.45 11.78
N LYS A 97 -10.38 5.60 10.44
CA LYS A 97 -9.14 5.77 9.65
C LYS A 97 -8.41 7.07 10.00
N CYS A 98 -9.12 8.17 10.18
CA CYS A 98 -8.51 9.42 10.61
C CYS A 98 -7.86 9.28 12.00
N TYR A 99 -8.55 8.67 12.96
CA TYR A 99 -7.97 8.43 14.28
C TYR A 99 -6.78 7.48 14.23
N PHE A 100 -6.80 6.47 13.36
CA PHE A 100 -5.67 5.57 13.16
C PHE A 100 -4.43 6.30 12.63
N GLN A 101 -4.60 7.22 11.67
CA GLN A 101 -3.50 8.03 11.13
C GLN A 101 -2.97 9.03 12.17
N LEU A 102 -3.83 9.55 13.04
CA LEU A 102 -3.44 10.42 14.15
C LEU A 102 -2.80 9.66 15.34
N GLY A 103 -2.73 8.33 15.28
CA GLY A 103 -2.19 7.51 16.38
C GLY A 103 -3.16 7.29 17.54
N LEU A 104 -4.41 7.77 17.45
CA LEU A 104 -5.45 7.60 18.47
C LEU A 104 -6.12 6.23 18.35
N LEU A 105 -5.34 5.17 18.60
CA LEU A 105 -5.71 3.79 18.31
C LEU A 105 -6.95 3.31 19.07
N ARG A 106 -7.13 3.72 20.33
CA ARG A 106 -8.29 3.33 21.14
C ARG A 106 -9.59 3.97 20.67
N ASP A 107 -9.53 5.17 20.13
CA ASP A 107 -10.71 5.83 19.57
C ASP A 107 -11.02 5.29 18.17
N ALA A 108 -9.99 4.97 17.37
CA ALA A 108 -10.16 4.24 16.12
C ALA A 108 -10.88 2.89 16.34
N GLU A 109 -10.46 2.10 17.34
CA GLU A 109 -11.10 0.84 17.74
C GLU A 109 -12.60 1.02 18.01
N LYS A 110 -12.97 2.03 18.82
CA LYS A 110 -14.38 2.32 19.15
C LYS A 110 -15.19 2.64 17.90
N GLN A 111 -14.63 3.45 16.97
CA GLN A 111 -15.32 3.84 15.74
C GLN A 111 -15.52 2.64 14.80
N PHE A 112 -14.49 1.80 14.60
CA PHE A 112 -14.63 0.61 13.78
C PHE A 112 -15.63 -0.39 14.37
N LYS A 113 -15.61 -0.63 15.67
CA LYS A 113 -16.62 -1.46 16.34
C LYS A 113 -18.03 -0.88 16.20
N SER A 114 -18.17 0.45 16.29
CA SER A 114 -19.46 1.12 16.05
C SER A 114 -19.90 1.02 14.60
N SER A 115 -18.99 1.06 13.63
CA SER A 115 -19.27 0.85 12.22
C SER A 115 -19.80 -0.57 11.96
N LEU A 116 -19.15 -1.60 12.52
CA LEU A 116 -19.57 -3.00 12.39
C LEU A 116 -20.96 -3.28 12.98
N LYS A 117 -21.38 -2.53 14.03
CA LYS A 117 -22.75 -2.64 14.54
C LYS A 117 -23.82 -2.15 13.55
N ASN A 118 -23.46 -1.23 12.66
CA ASN A 118 -24.37 -0.71 11.66
C ASN A 118 -24.40 -1.63 10.43
N GLN A 119 -23.22 -2.03 9.95
CA GLN A 119 -23.09 -2.91 8.79
C GLN A 119 -21.77 -3.70 8.86
N ASP A 120 -21.86 -5.00 8.59
CA ASP A 120 -20.70 -5.87 8.50
C ASP A 120 -20.01 -5.71 7.15
N MET A 121 -18.86 -5.02 7.16
CA MET A 121 -18.06 -4.77 5.96
C MET A 121 -16.64 -5.33 6.14
N VAL A 122 -16.15 -6.04 5.12
CA VAL A 122 -14.80 -6.62 5.11
C VAL A 122 -13.74 -5.58 5.40
N THR A 123 -13.84 -4.40 4.77
CA THR A 123 -12.90 -3.29 4.97
C THR A 123 -12.78 -2.88 6.43
N THR A 124 -13.90 -2.85 7.15
CA THR A 124 -13.91 -2.46 8.58
C THR A 124 -13.24 -3.51 9.46
N TYR A 125 -13.39 -4.81 9.16
CA TYR A 125 -12.66 -5.88 9.85
C TYR A 125 -11.16 -5.77 9.62
N LEU A 126 -10.75 -5.50 8.37
CA LEU A 126 -9.34 -5.34 8.03
C LEU A 126 -8.71 -4.14 8.76
N GLU A 127 -9.38 -3.00 8.78
CA GLU A 127 -8.88 -1.82 9.48
C GLU A 127 -8.85 -2.02 11.01
N LEU A 128 -9.86 -2.69 11.58
CA LEU A 128 -9.88 -3.01 13.01
C LEU A 128 -8.72 -3.96 13.39
N GLY A 129 -8.42 -4.94 12.56
CA GLY A 129 -7.28 -5.82 12.75
C GLY A 129 -5.96 -5.07 12.72
N LYS A 130 -5.78 -4.12 11.77
CA LYS A 130 -4.60 -3.24 11.73
C LYS A 130 -4.42 -2.42 13.01
N VAL A 131 -5.53 -1.95 13.62
CA VAL A 131 -5.47 -1.25 14.91
C VAL A 131 -4.90 -2.16 15.98
N TYR A 132 -5.37 -3.40 16.07
CA TYR A 132 -4.88 -4.35 17.05
C TYR A 132 -3.42 -4.74 16.83
N LEU A 133 -2.98 -4.85 15.57
CA LEU A 133 -1.57 -5.09 15.25
C LEU A 133 -0.69 -3.92 15.72
N LYS A 134 -1.13 -2.68 15.51
CA LYS A 134 -0.41 -1.50 16.03
C LYS A 134 -0.44 -1.39 17.56
N LEU A 135 -1.40 -2.04 18.23
CA LEU A 135 -1.46 -2.14 19.70
C LEU A 135 -0.66 -3.33 20.24
N ASP A 136 0.08 -4.02 19.37
CA ASP A 136 0.82 -5.25 19.70
C ASP A 136 -0.09 -6.36 20.30
N GLN A 137 -1.27 -6.51 19.71
CA GLN A 137 -2.28 -7.50 20.12
C GLN A 137 -2.69 -8.41 18.95
N PRO A 138 -1.77 -9.23 18.40
CA PRO A 138 -2.02 -10.04 17.21
C PRO A 138 -3.16 -11.07 17.41
N ASN A 139 -3.30 -11.62 18.61
CA ASN A 139 -4.38 -12.57 18.92
C ASN A 139 -5.78 -11.92 18.80
N ASN A 140 -5.92 -10.65 19.20
CA ASN A 140 -7.17 -9.92 19.03
C ASN A 140 -7.42 -9.60 17.55
N ALA A 141 -6.37 -9.30 16.78
CA ALA A 141 -6.49 -9.12 15.33
C ALA A 141 -6.99 -10.41 14.66
N LEU A 142 -6.40 -11.57 14.96
CA LEU A 142 -6.84 -12.88 14.48
C LEU A 142 -8.30 -13.16 14.83
N GLN A 143 -8.71 -12.87 16.05
CA GLN A 143 -10.10 -13.06 16.47
C GLN A 143 -11.08 -12.27 15.58
N TRP A 144 -10.80 -10.99 15.34
CA TRP A 144 -11.66 -10.15 14.51
C TRP A 144 -11.63 -10.54 13.03
N TYR A 145 -10.47 -10.94 12.50
CA TYR A 145 -10.38 -11.46 11.14
C TYR A 145 -11.16 -12.76 10.97
N ASN A 146 -11.11 -13.67 11.95
CA ASN A 146 -11.89 -14.91 11.93
C ASN A 146 -13.39 -14.64 11.99
N ILE A 147 -13.87 -13.72 12.85
CA ILE A 147 -15.27 -13.29 12.87
C ILE A 147 -15.68 -12.72 11.48
N GLY A 148 -14.81 -11.92 10.88
CA GLY A 148 -15.03 -11.41 9.52
C GLY A 148 -15.11 -12.52 8.47
N MET A 149 -14.23 -13.53 8.58
CA MET A 149 -14.19 -14.67 7.67
C MET A 149 -15.41 -15.59 7.82
N GLU A 150 -15.97 -15.75 9.02
CA GLU A 150 -17.22 -16.49 9.22
C GLU A 150 -18.41 -15.84 8.50
N LYS A 151 -18.43 -14.50 8.47
CA LYS A 151 -19.48 -13.73 7.74
C LYS A 151 -19.21 -13.62 6.24
N HIS A 152 -17.94 -13.60 5.84
CA HIS A 152 -17.50 -13.46 4.45
C HIS A 152 -16.50 -14.56 4.06
N PRO A 153 -16.91 -15.83 3.97
CA PRO A 153 -16.00 -16.98 3.81
C PRO A 153 -15.24 -17.00 2.48
N GLY A 154 -15.78 -16.32 1.47
CA GLY A 154 -15.14 -16.17 0.14
C GLY A 154 -14.14 -15.04 0.01
N ASP A 155 -13.96 -14.22 1.05
CA ASP A 155 -13.09 -13.05 0.94
C ASP A 155 -11.61 -13.41 0.99
N LEU A 156 -10.87 -12.90 0.01
CA LEU A 156 -9.44 -13.14 -0.17
C LEU A 156 -8.61 -12.31 0.80
N HIS A 157 -9.00 -11.04 1.02
CA HIS A 157 -8.20 -10.10 1.81
C HIS A 157 -8.18 -10.47 3.29
N LEU A 158 -9.27 -11.05 3.83
CA LEU A 158 -9.27 -11.56 5.19
C LEU A 158 -8.32 -12.74 5.37
N LYS A 159 -8.29 -13.68 4.40
CA LYS A 159 -7.34 -14.80 4.44
C LYS A 159 -5.89 -14.33 4.36
N LEU A 160 -5.61 -13.35 3.49
CA LEU A 160 -4.28 -12.72 3.40
C LEU A 160 -3.91 -12.02 4.71
N ALA A 161 -4.84 -11.30 5.32
CA ALA A 161 -4.60 -10.62 6.59
C ALA A 161 -4.27 -11.61 7.72
N ILE A 162 -4.97 -12.75 7.78
CA ILE A 162 -4.68 -13.83 8.75
C ILE A 162 -3.30 -14.43 8.48
N ALA A 163 -2.97 -14.73 7.23
CA ALA A 163 -1.67 -15.27 6.85
C ALA A 163 -0.52 -14.35 7.29
N ARG A 164 -0.64 -13.03 7.06
CA ARG A 164 0.34 -12.03 7.51
C ARG A 164 0.53 -12.01 9.03
N VAL A 165 -0.56 -12.20 9.79
CA VAL A 165 -0.45 -12.24 11.25
C VAL A 165 0.28 -13.48 11.72
N TYR A 166 0.03 -14.63 11.11
CA TYR A 166 0.80 -15.85 11.41
C TYR A 166 2.27 -15.73 11.00
N ASP A 167 2.58 -15.06 9.87
CA ASP A 167 3.98 -14.72 9.52
C ASP A 167 4.64 -13.85 10.60
N MET A 168 3.95 -12.83 11.10
CA MET A 168 4.46 -11.98 12.19
C MET A 168 4.68 -12.76 13.50
N LEU A 169 3.85 -13.78 13.76
CA LEU A 169 3.97 -14.66 14.91
C LEU A 169 5.00 -15.78 14.70
N ASN A 170 5.63 -15.82 13.53
CA ASN A 170 6.55 -16.87 13.09
C ASN A 170 5.93 -18.28 13.11
N ASP A 171 4.60 -18.36 12.94
CA ASP A 171 3.88 -19.62 12.75
C ASP A 171 3.78 -19.92 11.25
N VAL A 172 4.86 -20.51 10.75
CA VAL A 172 5.05 -20.72 9.30
C VAL A 172 4.04 -21.73 8.75
N ASP A 173 3.66 -22.75 9.52
CA ASP A 173 2.76 -23.81 9.07
C ASP A 173 1.35 -23.26 8.82
N GLU A 174 0.80 -22.51 9.77
CA GLU A 174 -0.50 -21.87 9.61
C GLU A 174 -0.47 -20.79 8.54
N SER A 175 0.55 -19.95 8.50
CA SER A 175 0.74 -18.94 7.46
C SER A 175 0.71 -19.56 6.06
N MET A 176 1.50 -20.60 5.82
CA MET A 176 1.56 -21.35 4.56
C MET A 176 0.22 -22.01 4.20
N SER A 177 -0.52 -22.50 5.19
CA SER A 177 -1.86 -23.06 5.00
C SER A 177 -2.82 -22.00 4.45
N TYR A 178 -2.81 -20.80 5.05
CA TYR A 178 -3.67 -19.69 4.58
C TYR A 178 -3.25 -19.17 3.22
N TYR A 179 -1.95 -19.03 2.91
CA TYR A 179 -1.51 -18.64 1.57
C TYR A 179 -1.91 -19.66 0.50
N ARG A 180 -1.87 -20.96 0.79
CA ARG A 180 -2.36 -22.01 -0.13
C ARG A 180 -3.86 -21.83 -0.41
N ARG A 181 -4.67 -21.61 0.62
CA ARG A 181 -6.11 -21.32 0.47
C ARG A 181 -6.39 -20.04 -0.33
N VAL A 182 -5.51 -19.05 -0.23
CA VAL A 182 -5.57 -17.85 -1.07
C VAL A 182 -5.32 -18.22 -2.54
N LEU A 183 -4.29 -19.02 -2.83
CA LEU A 183 -3.95 -19.45 -4.19
C LEU A 183 -4.99 -20.38 -4.81
N GLU A 184 -5.76 -21.10 -4.01
CA GLU A 184 -6.92 -21.87 -4.48
C GLU A 184 -8.04 -20.97 -5.02
N LEU A 185 -8.22 -19.79 -4.43
CA LEU A 185 -9.22 -18.81 -4.85
C LEU A 185 -8.72 -17.90 -5.97
N ASP A 186 -7.49 -17.41 -5.82
CA ASP A 186 -6.82 -16.56 -6.79
C ASP A 186 -5.38 -17.03 -7.01
N SER A 187 -5.21 -17.79 -8.07
CA SER A 187 -3.92 -18.34 -8.45
C SER A 187 -2.89 -17.28 -8.89
N THR A 188 -3.31 -16.03 -9.07
CA THR A 188 -2.47 -14.90 -9.51
C THR A 188 -2.08 -13.96 -8.37
N SER A 189 -2.42 -14.28 -7.13
CA SER A 189 -2.06 -13.48 -5.97
C SER A 189 -0.54 -13.36 -5.81
N VAL A 190 -0.01 -12.20 -6.17
CA VAL A 190 1.44 -11.90 -6.12
C VAL A 190 1.97 -12.05 -4.70
N GLU A 191 1.25 -11.53 -3.72
CA GLU A 191 1.64 -11.57 -2.32
C GLU A 191 1.74 -13.01 -1.80
N ALA A 192 0.70 -13.83 -2.04
CA ALA A 192 0.70 -15.21 -1.57
C ALA A 192 1.86 -16.02 -2.19
N ILE A 193 2.13 -15.83 -3.49
CA ILE A 193 3.26 -16.50 -4.17
C ILE A 193 4.59 -16.03 -3.58
N ALA A 194 4.77 -14.72 -3.37
CA ALA A 194 6.00 -14.15 -2.85
C ALA A 194 6.29 -14.59 -1.42
N SER A 195 5.29 -14.54 -0.53
CA SER A 195 5.43 -14.98 0.86
C SER A 195 5.71 -16.48 0.96
N MET A 196 5.03 -17.31 0.17
CA MET A 196 5.34 -18.74 0.11
C MET A 196 6.76 -18.98 -0.38
N ALA A 197 7.22 -18.25 -1.40
CA ALA A 197 8.58 -18.39 -1.90
C ALA A 197 9.61 -18.01 -0.84
N ALA A 198 9.39 -16.91 -0.10
CA ALA A 198 10.24 -16.49 1.02
C ALA A 198 10.29 -17.58 2.11
N ASN A 199 9.13 -18.10 2.52
CA ASN A 199 9.06 -19.15 3.52
C ASN A 199 9.82 -20.43 3.10
N TYR A 200 9.69 -20.88 1.83
CA TYR A 200 10.48 -22.00 1.33
C TYR A 200 11.97 -21.69 1.31
N PHE A 201 12.37 -20.47 0.97
CA PHE A 201 13.78 -20.09 1.00
C PHE A 201 14.37 -20.18 2.41
N TYR A 202 13.67 -19.66 3.43
CA TYR A 202 14.13 -19.75 4.83
C TYR A 202 14.04 -21.17 5.43
N GLN A 203 13.27 -22.08 4.81
CA GLN A 203 13.24 -23.50 5.15
C GLN A 203 14.33 -24.31 4.44
N ASP A 204 15.31 -23.67 3.85
CA ASP A 204 16.41 -24.31 3.09
C ASP A 204 15.95 -25.07 1.84
N HIS A 205 14.89 -24.54 1.18
CA HIS A 205 14.39 -25.06 -0.08
C HIS A 205 14.46 -24.00 -1.21
N PRO A 206 15.68 -23.51 -1.56
CA PRO A 206 15.84 -22.41 -2.51
C PRO A 206 15.35 -22.79 -3.94
N GLU A 207 15.38 -24.07 -4.30
CA GLU A 207 14.89 -24.54 -5.59
C GLU A 207 13.36 -24.41 -5.73
N VAL A 208 12.62 -24.65 -4.66
CA VAL A 208 11.16 -24.47 -4.63
C VAL A 208 10.83 -22.98 -4.66
N ALA A 209 11.53 -22.19 -3.87
CA ALA A 209 11.41 -20.73 -3.87
C ALA A 209 11.68 -20.14 -5.26
N LEU A 210 12.72 -20.60 -5.94
CA LEU A 210 13.07 -20.17 -7.30
C LEU A 210 11.94 -20.43 -8.31
N ARG A 211 11.24 -21.57 -8.22
CA ARG A 211 10.08 -21.87 -9.08
C ARG A 211 8.94 -20.87 -8.87
N LEU A 212 8.67 -20.49 -7.62
CA LEU A 212 7.63 -19.54 -7.28
C LEU A 212 8.00 -18.11 -7.72
N TYR A 213 9.23 -17.67 -7.47
CA TYR A 213 9.73 -16.38 -7.96
C TYR A 213 9.74 -16.30 -9.49
N ARG A 214 10.11 -17.39 -10.18
CA ARG A 214 10.02 -17.47 -11.64
C ARG A 214 8.59 -17.31 -12.14
N ARG A 215 7.61 -17.83 -11.42
CA ARG A 215 6.19 -17.63 -11.75
C ARG A 215 5.81 -16.16 -11.66
N LEU A 216 6.28 -15.41 -10.64
CA LEU A 216 6.07 -13.96 -10.54
C LEU A 216 6.67 -13.21 -11.73
N LEU A 217 7.88 -13.55 -12.16
CA LEU A 217 8.50 -12.98 -13.36
C LEU A 217 7.67 -13.24 -14.62
N GLN A 218 7.12 -14.46 -14.76
CA GLN A 218 6.23 -14.82 -15.89
C GLN A 218 4.91 -14.04 -15.87
N MET A 219 4.44 -13.64 -14.69
CA MET A 219 3.26 -12.78 -14.52
C MET A 219 3.54 -11.30 -14.79
N GLY A 220 4.78 -10.95 -15.11
CA GLY A 220 5.18 -9.56 -15.42
C GLY A 220 5.50 -8.72 -14.19
N VAL A 221 5.71 -9.32 -13.04
CA VAL A 221 6.18 -8.62 -11.85
C VAL A 221 7.69 -8.40 -11.97
N TYR A 222 8.10 -7.13 -12.03
CA TYR A 222 9.51 -6.75 -12.09
C TYR A 222 9.80 -5.75 -10.98
N SER A 223 10.55 -6.18 -9.97
CA SER A 223 11.02 -5.32 -8.88
C SER A 223 12.44 -5.70 -8.48
N THR A 224 13.12 -4.77 -7.81
CA THR A 224 14.46 -4.98 -7.25
C THR A 224 14.47 -6.17 -6.30
N GLU A 225 13.51 -6.23 -5.40
CA GLU A 225 13.39 -7.27 -4.37
C GLU A 225 13.22 -8.65 -5.01
N LEU A 226 12.40 -8.75 -6.07
CA LEU A 226 12.17 -10.02 -6.75
C LEU A 226 13.45 -10.52 -7.41
N TRP A 227 14.18 -9.69 -8.16
CA TRP A 227 15.45 -10.10 -8.77
C TRP A 227 16.52 -10.39 -7.74
N ASN A 228 16.57 -9.63 -6.63
CA ASN A 228 17.45 -9.90 -5.51
C ASN A 228 17.18 -11.28 -4.89
N ASN A 229 15.92 -11.62 -4.64
CA ASN A 229 15.53 -12.90 -4.06
C ASN A 229 15.80 -14.07 -5.01
N VAL A 230 15.61 -13.89 -6.33
CA VAL A 230 16.01 -14.87 -7.34
C VAL A 230 17.53 -15.07 -7.31
N GLY A 231 18.30 -14.00 -7.20
CA GLY A 231 19.76 -14.03 -7.07
C GLY A 231 20.21 -14.81 -5.84
N LEU A 232 19.58 -14.57 -4.69
CA LEU A 232 19.85 -15.32 -3.46
C LEU A 232 19.53 -16.83 -3.63
N CYS A 233 18.39 -17.17 -4.22
CA CYS A 233 18.05 -18.57 -4.50
C CYS A 233 19.10 -19.23 -5.40
N CYS A 234 19.59 -18.55 -6.43
CA CYS A 234 20.65 -19.05 -7.30
C CYS A 234 21.97 -19.23 -6.55
N PHE A 235 22.32 -18.28 -5.67
CA PHE A 235 23.53 -18.36 -4.85
C PHE A 235 23.51 -19.57 -3.92
N TYR A 236 22.43 -19.76 -3.15
CA TYR A 236 22.31 -20.93 -2.25
C TYR A 236 22.16 -22.27 -3.01
N SER A 237 21.78 -22.23 -4.29
CA SER A 237 21.82 -23.38 -5.19
C SER A 237 23.16 -23.53 -5.90
N SER A 238 24.21 -22.83 -5.48
CA SER A 238 25.58 -22.84 -6.05
C SER A 238 25.66 -22.43 -7.53
N GLN A 239 24.68 -21.65 -8.01
CA GLN A 239 24.64 -21.13 -9.38
C GLN A 239 25.12 -19.68 -9.43
N TYR A 240 26.40 -19.47 -9.15
CA TYR A 240 26.97 -18.13 -8.92
C TYR A 240 26.88 -17.19 -10.11
N ASP A 241 27.10 -17.67 -11.35
CA ASP A 241 27.01 -16.84 -12.56
C ASP A 241 25.59 -16.32 -12.78
N MET A 242 24.59 -17.18 -12.51
CA MET A 242 23.20 -16.77 -12.57
C MET A 242 22.82 -15.80 -11.46
N ALA A 243 23.38 -16.00 -10.26
CA ALA A 243 23.16 -15.10 -9.14
C ALA A 243 23.65 -13.69 -9.47
N LEU A 244 24.88 -13.52 -9.97
CA LEU A 244 25.44 -12.24 -10.38
C LEU A 244 24.58 -11.56 -11.45
N SER A 245 24.17 -12.32 -12.48
CA SER A 245 23.29 -11.77 -13.53
C SER A 245 21.92 -11.31 -13.00
N CYS A 246 21.40 -11.97 -11.95
CA CYS A 246 20.16 -11.54 -11.30
C CYS A 246 20.35 -10.26 -10.47
N PHE A 247 21.46 -10.16 -9.73
CA PHE A 247 21.79 -8.96 -8.97
C PHE A 247 22.08 -7.75 -9.88
N GLU A 248 22.71 -7.95 -11.03
CA GLU A 248 22.85 -6.87 -12.03
C GLU A 248 21.49 -6.30 -12.47
N LYS A 249 20.50 -7.19 -12.70
CA LYS A 249 19.13 -6.76 -13.03
C LYS A 249 18.44 -6.08 -11.84
N ALA A 250 18.69 -6.56 -10.62
CA ALA A 250 18.19 -5.91 -9.42
C ALA A 250 18.75 -4.50 -9.29
N LEU A 251 20.07 -4.29 -9.50
CA LEU A 251 20.70 -2.98 -9.48
C LEU A 251 20.14 -2.03 -10.55
N ALA A 252 19.85 -2.55 -11.75
CA ALA A 252 19.26 -1.74 -12.82
C ALA A 252 17.85 -1.20 -12.48
N LEU A 253 17.14 -1.83 -11.55
CA LEU A 253 15.81 -1.44 -11.09
C LEU A 253 15.84 -0.76 -9.70
N ALA A 254 16.97 -0.81 -9.00
CA ALA A 254 17.09 -0.36 -7.63
C ALA A 254 16.92 1.15 -7.48
N SER A 255 16.21 1.53 -6.43
CA SER A 255 16.23 2.89 -5.87
C SER A 255 17.37 3.03 -4.87
N ASP A 256 17.67 4.26 -4.46
CA ASP A 256 18.71 4.54 -3.46
C ASP A 256 18.47 3.78 -2.15
N GLU A 257 17.22 3.51 -1.79
CA GLU A 257 16.86 2.80 -0.55
C GLU A 257 17.23 1.30 -0.59
N ASN A 258 17.12 0.65 -1.74
CA ASN A 258 17.29 -0.81 -1.88
C ASN A 258 18.67 -1.19 -2.47
N MET A 259 19.40 -0.24 -3.01
CA MET A 259 20.66 -0.47 -3.71
C MET A 259 21.75 -1.01 -2.76
N GLY A 260 21.75 -0.57 -1.49
CA GLY A 260 22.70 -1.01 -0.48
C GLY A 260 22.65 -2.51 -0.23
N ASP A 261 21.45 -3.05 -0.05
CA ASP A 261 21.21 -4.48 0.17
C ASP A 261 21.65 -5.35 -1.01
N VAL A 262 21.42 -4.87 -2.24
CA VAL A 262 21.83 -5.60 -3.44
C VAL A 262 23.36 -5.64 -3.55
N TRP A 263 24.06 -4.53 -3.29
CA TRP A 263 25.53 -4.51 -3.27
C TRP A 263 26.09 -5.42 -2.16
N TYR A 264 25.46 -5.44 -0.99
CA TYR A 264 25.83 -6.36 0.08
C TYR A 264 25.74 -7.81 -0.38
N ASN A 265 24.62 -8.21 -1.03
CA ASN A 265 24.44 -9.57 -1.53
C ASN A 265 25.47 -9.94 -2.62
N ILE A 266 25.85 -9.02 -3.51
CA ILE A 266 26.96 -9.23 -4.45
C ILE A 266 28.28 -9.48 -3.71
N GLY A 267 28.52 -8.75 -2.63
CA GLY A 267 29.69 -8.97 -1.77
C GLY A 267 29.72 -10.37 -1.17
N ILE A 268 28.59 -10.87 -0.68
CA ILE A 268 28.44 -12.25 -0.19
C ILE A 268 28.72 -13.29 -1.29
N VAL A 269 28.25 -13.05 -2.52
CA VAL A 269 28.58 -13.92 -3.66
C VAL A 269 30.08 -13.89 -3.94
N GLY A 270 30.71 -12.72 -3.90
CA GLY A 270 32.17 -12.58 -4.04
C GLY A 270 32.94 -13.42 -3.02
N ILE A 271 32.51 -13.44 -1.75
CA ILE A 271 33.06 -14.32 -0.72
C ILE A 271 32.86 -15.79 -1.09
N GLY A 272 31.65 -16.16 -1.51
CA GLY A 272 31.30 -17.55 -1.88
C GLY A 272 32.12 -18.10 -3.05
N ILE A 273 32.46 -17.26 -4.04
CA ILE A 273 33.31 -17.60 -5.20
C ILE A 273 34.80 -17.57 -4.82
N GLY A 274 35.17 -16.88 -3.72
CA GLY A 274 36.56 -16.64 -3.31
C GLY A 274 37.19 -15.40 -3.95
N ASP A 275 36.42 -14.58 -4.67
CA ASP A 275 36.88 -13.31 -5.22
C ASP A 275 36.80 -12.19 -4.16
N ARG A 276 37.92 -12.02 -3.44
CA ARG A 276 38.04 -11.01 -2.38
C ARG A 276 37.98 -9.58 -2.93
N THR A 277 38.38 -9.37 -4.18
CA THR A 277 38.38 -8.06 -4.81
C THR A 277 36.94 -7.60 -5.07
N LEU A 278 36.14 -8.48 -5.66
CA LEU A 278 34.70 -8.27 -5.88
C LEU A 278 33.98 -8.00 -4.55
N ALA A 279 34.23 -8.87 -3.54
CA ALA A 279 33.63 -8.74 -2.22
C ALA A 279 33.92 -7.37 -1.58
N TYR A 280 35.21 -6.97 -1.55
CA TYR A 280 35.63 -5.69 -0.98
C TYR A 280 35.00 -4.47 -1.70
N GLN A 281 34.97 -4.51 -3.04
CA GLN A 281 34.38 -3.43 -3.83
C GLN A 281 32.87 -3.32 -3.61
N ALA A 282 32.17 -4.46 -3.58
CA ALA A 282 30.74 -4.50 -3.38
C ALA A 282 30.35 -4.01 -1.97
N PHE A 283 31.01 -4.45 -0.90
CA PHE A 283 30.75 -3.95 0.45
C PHE A 283 31.08 -2.47 0.59
N LYS A 284 32.15 -1.99 -0.04
CA LYS A 284 32.46 -0.56 -0.06
C LYS A 284 31.37 0.25 -0.72
N LEU A 285 30.78 -0.24 -1.82
CA LEU A 285 29.64 0.38 -2.49
C LEU A 285 28.39 0.34 -1.62
N ALA A 286 28.09 -0.80 -0.98
CA ALA A 286 26.97 -0.92 -0.06
C ALA A 286 27.04 0.15 1.06
N VAL A 287 28.19 0.27 1.73
CA VAL A 287 28.39 1.28 2.79
C VAL A 287 28.38 2.72 2.24
N SER A 288 28.77 2.94 0.97
CA SER A 288 28.71 4.27 0.37
C SER A 288 27.28 4.73 0.07
N VAL A 289 26.39 3.78 -0.26
CA VAL A 289 24.97 4.04 -0.51
C VAL A 289 24.21 4.16 0.81
N ASP A 290 24.40 3.18 1.71
CA ASP A 290 23.85 3.21 3.06
C ASP A 290 24.94 3.18 4.13
N PRO A 291 25.32 4.35 4.69
CA PRO A 291 26.32 4.43 5.76
C PRO A 291 25.91 3.72 7.05
N HIS A 292 24.63 3.37 7.21
CA HIS A 292 24.10 2.68 8.39
C HIS A 292 23.96 1.16 8.19
N HIS A 293 24.30 0.64 7.03
CA HIS A 293 24.26 -0.80 6.75
C HIS A 293 25.28 -1.54 7.65
N VAL A 294 24.78 -2.13 8.73
CA VAL A 294 25.62 -2.74 9.78
C VAL A 294 26.38 -3.98 9.27
N GLU A 295 25.71 -4.79 8.44
CA GLU A 295 26.26 -6.06 7.95
C GLU A 295 27.34 -5.88 6.88
N ALA A 296 27.37 -4.74 6.18
CA ALA A 296 28.37 -4.45 5.14
C ALA A 296 29.65 -3.81 5.71
N LYS A 297 29.65 -3.39 6.97
CA LYS A 297 30.82 -2.84 7.67
C LYS A 297 31.73 -3.94 8.19
#